data_3b4c1e2af54eade07ab722cea865523c
#
_entry.id   3b4c1e2af54eade07ab722cea865523c
#
_cell.length_a   1.000
_cell.length_b   1.000
_cell.length_c   1.000
_cell.angle_alpha   90.00
_cell.angle_beta   90.00
_cell.angle_gamma   90.00
#
_symmetry.space_group_name_H-M   'P 1'
#
loop_
_entity.id
_entity.type
_entity.pdbx_description
1 polymer ?
#
loop_
_entity_poly.entity_id
_entity_poly.type
_entity_poly.pdbx_seq_one_letter_code
_entity_poly.pdbx_strand_id
1 'polypeptide(L)'
;MITVECLKNGQLRIEFETDREYNSFERIFTQREQNRRYLYHLKKWTVADEDVAYLKRDSRLKDKCLYVFKGLLSTLKYVLSANGMPFKVIGEKIDDKGIEITQRWLDIFASHPKKDMGYDQVQLQTAALLKEKSSGIVSLAVGYGKATIISALVESYLEQHDKDVVLISFTKNLLKELELRLKQYDVDTSRVKLIHPTGFVKSAATKPERWDELSNVGLLIADEAHHASADTWKQVIKACNPDFLYGFTGSADAKSGHEVTPDLVLRKQLTQQNFAMLEYFGESLIHVKLQVPINLVSYNAEIISKAEYDEVVAENLNKDIPTPQFIGACTLKHPNFPLTLARIIGDMPDGIVFIPETTSIETGTAICNALNLMGIRTVFLSAQVQLSPVGEVSMTLEQLKVLAAQKAFRVLIANQVGTEGLDIPNINSVIPITSVSFKGLVQPVGRAARTTELTCALLYDKHNGVMNRQMRHKMQMLKDHFILKTQQTKDI
;
A
#
# COMPACT_ATOMS: atom_id res chain seq x y z
N MET A 1 -21.54 -30.67 11.98
CA MET A 1 -22.03 -29.43 11.35
C MET A 1 -21.32 -28.23 11.99
N ILE A 2 -20.77 -27.31 11.22
CA ILE A 2 -20.05 -26.13 11.74
C ILE A 2 -21.06 -25.09 12.24
N THR A 3 -20.86 -24.56 13.44
CA THR A 3 -21.67 -23.45 13.96
C THR A 3 -20.84 -22.16 13.97
N VAL A 4 -21.32 -21.12 13.31
CA VAL A 4 -20.73 -19.77 13.31
C VAL A 4 -21.66 -18.85 14.09
N GLU A 5 -21.23 -18.40 15.26
CA GLU A 5 -22.01 -17.52 16.15
C GLU A 5 -21.45 -16.10 16.10
N CYS A 6 -22.32 -15.14 15.80
CA CYS A 6 -21.98 -13.71 15.80
C CYS A 6 -22.11 -13.16 17.23
N LEU A 7 -20.99 -12.80 17.84
CA LEU A 7 -20.94 -12.29 19.21
C LEU A 7 -21.17 -10.77 19.25
N LYS A 8 -21.69 -10.27 20.37
CA LYS A 8 -21.93 -8.83 20.59
C LYS A 8 -20.64 -7.96 20.55
N ASN A 9 -19.49 -8.58 20.80
CA ASN A 9 -18.19 -7.89 20.79
C ASN A 9 -17.54 -7.81 19.38
N GLY A 10 -18.31 -8.01 18.31
CA GLY A 10 -17.81 -7.93 16.93
C GLY A 10 -16.94 -9.11 16.50
N GLN A 11 -16.92 -10.20 17.25
CA GLN A 11 -16.23 -11.44 16.91
C GLN A 11 -17.20 -12.52 16.43
N LEU A 12 -16.66 -13.48 15.72
CA LEU A 12 -17.31 -14.73 15.37
C LEU A 12 -16.71 -15.83 16.22
N ARG A 13 -17.54 -16.67 16.81
CA ARG A 13 -17.16 -17.93 17.43
C ARG A 13 -17.50 -19.06 16.47
N ILE A 14 -16.50 -19.85 16.08
CA ILE A 14 -16.66 -20.97 15.16
C ILE A 14 -16.46 -22.26 15.96
N GLU A 15 -17.50 -23.08 16.03
CA GLU A 15 -17.53 -24.33 16.73
C GLU A 15 -17.66 -25.51 15.76
N PHE A 16 -16.93 -26.59 16.04
CA PHE A 16 -16.88 -27.81 15.24
C PHE A 16 -17.36 -28.99 16.06
N GLU A 17 -18.28 -29.79 15.53
CA GLU A 17 -18.75 -31.00 16.21
C GLU A 17 -17.65 -32.07 16.30
N THR A 18 -16.74 -32.12 15.30
CA THR A 18 -15.68 -33.13 15.23
C THR A 18 -14.33 -32.53 14.84
N ASP A 19 -13.25 -33.17 15.27
CA ASP A 19 -11.89 -32.80 14.84
C ASP A 19 -11.68 -33.02 13.34
N ARG A 20 -12.44 -33.92 12.70
CA ARG A 20 -12.41 -34.11 11.24
C ARG A 20 -12.94 -32.87 10.50
N GLU A 21 -14.02 -32.27 11.01
CA GLU A 21 -14.55 -31.00 10.45
C GLU A 21 -13.55 -29.87 10.62
N TYR A 22 -12.95 -29.76 11.81
CA TYR A 22 -11.88 -28.76 12.03
C TYR A 22 -10.71 -28.94 11.09
N ASN A 23 -10.19 -30.15 10.93
CA ASN A 23 -9.05 -30.42 10.05
C ASN A 23 -9.38 -30.13 8.57
N SER A 24 -10.63 -30.42 8.15
CA SER A 24 -11.09 -30.08 6.80
C SER A 24 -11.19 -28.57 6.60
N PHE A 25 -11.69 -27.86 7.59
CA PHE A 25 -11.78 -26.39 7.62
C PHE A 25 -10.38 -25.75 7.61
N GLU A 26 -9.48 -26.19 8.47
CA GLU A 26 -8.10 -25.68 8.54
C GLU A 26 -7.38 -25.82 7.21
N ARG A 27 -7.53 -26.94 6.49
CA ARG A 27 -6.96 -27.16 5.16
C ARG A 27 -7.43 -26.14 4.14
N ILE A 28 -8.67 -25.68 4.23
CA ILE A 28 -9.20 -24.66 3.31
C ILE A 28 -8.41 -23.35 3.48
N PHE A 29 -8.11 -22.98 4.73
CA PHE A 29 -7.36 -21.77 5.07
C PHE A 29 -5.84 -21.98 5.19
N THR A 30 -5.33 -23.14 4.78
CA THR A 30 -3.90 -23.44 4.72
C THR A 30 -3.42 -23.33 3.27
N GLN A 31 -2.29 -22.68 3.07
CA GLN A 31 -1.62 -22.64 1.78
C GLN A 31 -0.11 -22.75 1.94
N ARG A 32 0.56 -23.15 0.85
CA ARG A 32 2.02 -23.25 0.81
C ARG A 32 2.62 -21.90 0.48
N GLU A 33 3.48 -21.40 1.35
CA GLU A 33 4.19 -20.13 1.18
C GLU A 33 5.69 -20.32 1.16
N GLN A 34 6.38 -19.49 0.36
CA GLN A 34 7.83 -19.40 0.40
C GLN A 34 8.25 -18.37 1.44
N ASN A 35 8.72 -18.85 2.57
CA ASN A 35 9.22 -18.00 3.63
C ASN A 35 10.73 -17.86 3.59
N ARG A 36 11.23 -16.63 3.62
CA ARG A 36 12.66 -16.35 3.77
C ARG A 36 12.97 -16.29 5.25
N ARG A 37 13.87 -17.20 5.69
CA ARG A 37 14.38 -17.22 7.06
C ARG A 37 15.86 -16.91 7.07
N TYR A 38 16.27 -16.03 7.99
CA TYR A 38 17.69 -15.81 8.25
C TYR A 38 18.17 -16.79 9.30
N LEU A 39 19.10 -17.65 8.91
CA LEU A 39 19.72 -18.64 9.81
C LEU A 39 20.91 -17.98 10.50
N TYR A 40 20.72 -17.48 11.73
CA TYR A 40 21.73 -16.76 12.50
C TYR A 40 23.03 -17.55 12.70
N HIS A 41 22.93 -18.87 12.92
CA HIS A 41 24.09 -19.74 13.10
C HIS A 41 24.93 -19.95 11.83
N LEU A 42 24.31 -19.77 10.63
CA LEU A 42 25.00 -19.88 9.35
C LEU A 42 25.19 -18.52 8.69
N LYS A 43 24.71 -17.44 9.31
CA LYS A 43 24.72 -16.06 8.77
C LYS A 43 24.20 -15.96 7.33
N LYS A 44 23.20 -16.77 6.98
CA LYS A 44 22.63 -16.80 5.63
C LYS A 44 21.11 -16.82 5.61
N TRP A 45 20.56 -16.34 4.50
CA TRP A 45 19.15 -16.45 4.18
C TRP A 45 18.86 -17.80 3.52
N THR A 46 17.82 -18.46 3.95
CA THR A 46 17.25 -19.62 3.29
C THR A 46 15.83 -19.35 2.86
N VAL A 47 15.37 -20.07 1.83
CA VAL A 47 13.96 -20.09 1.41
C VAL A 47 13.44 -21.49 1.72
N ALA A 48 12.40 -21.55 2.52
CA ALA A 48 11.71 -22.79 2.83
C ALA A 48 10.25 -22.67 2.38
N ASP A 49 9.73 -23.72 1.75
CA ASP A 49 8.32 -23.86 1.51
C ASP A 49 7.65 -24.35 2.79
N GLU A 50 6.69 -23.60 3.30
CA GLU A 50 5.98 -23.91 4.53
C GLU A 50 4.48 -23.84 4.33
N ASP A 51 3.74 -24.74 4.99
CA ASP A 51 2.30 -24.66 5.06
C ASP A 51 1.91 -23.64 6.14
N VAL A 52 1.25 -22.56 5.70
CA VAL A 52 0.76 -21.48 6.57
C VAL A 52 -0.74 -21.66 6.75
N ALA A 53 -1.17 -21.95 7.98
CA ALA A 53 -2.59 -21.97 8.35
C ALA A 53 -2.99 -20.58 8.86
N TYR A 54 -3.86 -19.88 8.10
CA TYR A 54 -4.36 -18.55 8.46
C TYR A 54 -5.37 -18.59 9.61
N LEU A 55 -6.14 -19.67 9.71
CA LEU A 55 -7.07 -19.91 10.81
C LEU A 55 -6.65 -21.17 11.56
N LYS A 56 -6.17 -20.99 12.78
CA LYS A 56 -5.73 -22.08 13.65
C LYS A 56 -6.30 -21.92 15.04
N ARG A 57 -6.77 -23.04 15.64
CA ARG A 57 -7.18 -23.08 17.05
C ARG A 57 -6.01 -22.68 17.96
N ASP A 58 -6.30 -21.87 18.96
CA ASP A 58 -5.37 -21.68 20.05
C ASP A 58 -5.46 -22.91 20.99
N SER A 59 -4.41 -23.72 20.98
CA SER A 59 -4.32 -24.94 21.80
C SER A 59 -4.42 -24.69 23.31
N ARG A 60 -4.25 -23.42 23.73
CA ARG A 60 -4.35 -23.02 25.14
C ARG A 60 -5.81 -22.81 25.58
N LEU A 61 -6.74 -22.63 24.62
CA LEU A 61 -8.16 -22.47 24.93
C LEU A 61 -8.80 -23.84 25.18
N LYS A 62 -9.58 -23.97 26.29
CA LYS A 62 -10.28 -25.19 26.67
C LYS A 62 -11.48 -25.48 25.75
N ASP A 63 -12.10 -24.44 25.23
CA ASP A 63 -13.19 -24.56 24.26
C ASP A 63 -12.57 -24.82 22.89
N LYS A 64 -12.94 -25.86 22.22
CA LYS A 64 -12.47 -26.24 20.89
C LYS A 64 -12.98 -25.29 19.78
N CYS A 65 -13.11 -23.99 20.06
CA CYS A 65 -13.63 -22.98 19.17
C CYS A 65 -12.51 -22.13 18.54
N LEU A 66 -12.83 -21.52 17.40
CA LEU A 66 -12.04 -20.44 16.80
C LEU A 66 -12.75 -19.11 17.04
N TYR A 67 -11.96 -18.07 17.32
CA TYR A 67 -12.46 -16.70 17.44
C TYR A 67 -11.79 -15.83 16.38
N VAL A 68 -12.61 -15.20 15.52
CA VAL A 68 -12.17 -14.33 14.42
C VAL A 68 -13.04 -13.08 14.40
N PHE A 69 -12.64 -12.06 13.65
CA PHE A 69 -13.46 -10.85 13.51
C PHE A 69 -14.63 -11.04 12.55
N LYS A 70 -15.69 -10.23 12.75
CA LYS A 70 -16.95 -10.32 11.99
C LYS A 70 -16.79 -10.09 10.49
N GLY A 71 -15.76 -9.35 10.04
CA GLY A 71 -15.50 -9.13 8.62
C GLY A 71 -15.32 -10.43 7.82
N LEU A 72 -14.87 -11.49 8.49
CA LEU A 72 -14.69 -12.79 7.84
C LEU A 72 -16.01 -13.55 7.56
N LEU A 73 -17.17 -13.08 8.03
CA LEU A 73 -18.43 -13.82 7.95
C LEU A 73 -18.85 -14.15 6.51
N SER A 74 -18.82 -13.17 5.60
CA SER A 74 -19.16 -13.40 4.19
C SER A 74 -18.20 -14.37 3.52
N THR A 75 -16.90 -14.24 3.80
CA THR A 75 -15.86 -15.16 3.34
C THR A 75 -16.10 -16.58 3.85
N LEU A 76 -16.43 -16.75 5.14
CA LEU A 76 -16.73 -18.06 5.70
C LEU A 76 -17.96 -18.69 5.04
N LYS A 77 -19.06 -17.96 4.88
CA LYS A 77 -20.24 -18.45 4.17
C LYS A 77 -19.93 -18.91 2.76
N TYR A 78 -19.21 -18.08 2.00
CA TYR A 78 -18.82 -18.37 0.63
C TYR A 78 -17.94 -19.62 0.55
N VAL A 79 -16.88 -19.68 1.33
CA VAL A 79 -15.87 -20.75 1.27
C VAL A 79 -16.43 -22.08 1.79
N LEU A 80 -17.22 -22.08 2.87
CA LEU A 80 -17.86 -23.29 3.38
C LEU A 80 -18.87 -23.84 2.39
N SER A 81 -19.70 -22.97 1.77
CA SER A 81 -20.64 -23.38 0.71
C SER A 81 -19.94 -23.98 -0.49
N ALA A 82 -18.86 -23.33 -0.97
CA ALA A 82 -18.10 -23.79 -2.12
C ALA A 82 -17.43 -25.17 -1.91
N ASN A 83 -17.10 -25.49 -0.64
CA ASN A 83 -16.51 -26.79 -0.27
C ASN A 83 -17.56 -27.81 0.20
N GLY A 84 -18.85 -27.52 0.07
CA GLY A 84 -19.92 -28.43 0.50
C GLY A 84 -19.92 -28.76 1.99
N MET A 85 -19.37 -27.89 2.84
CA MET A 85 -19.33 -28.09 4.29
C MET A 85 -20.62 -27.56 4.91
N PRO A 86 -21.42 -28.40 5.60
CA PRO A 86 -22.64 -27.94 6.22
C PRO A 86 -22.35 -27.02 7.41
N PHE A 87 -22.99 -25.85 7.44
CA PHE A 87 -22.84 -24.86 8.49
C PHE A 87 -24.16 -24.16 8.82
N LYS A 88 -24.24 -23.59 10.02
CA LYS A 88 -25.31 -22.67 10.44
C LYS A 88 -24.71 -21.39 11.02
N VAL A 89 -25.39 -20.26 10.81
CA VAL A 89 -25.03 -18.96 11.39
C VAL A 89 -26.07 -18.59 12.44
N ILE A 90 -25.62 -18.13 13.60
CA ILE A 90 -26.43 -17.72 14.72
C ILE A 90 -26.12 -16.27 15.08
N GLY A 91 -27.13 -15.46 15.38
CA GLY A 91 -26.97 -14.08 15.87
C GLY A 91 -26.54 -13.10 14.79
N GLU A 92 -26.67 -13.45 13.50
CA GLU A 92 -26.39 -12.50 12.41
C GLU A 92 -27.40 -11.34 12.45
N LYS A 93 -26.90 -10.11 12.38
CA LYS A 93 -27.75 -8.94 12.16
C LYS A 93 -28.26 -8.97 10.72
N ILE A 94 -29.57 -8.93 10.54
CA ILE A 94 -30.23 -8.94 9.23
C ILE A 94 -30.01 -7.61 8.49
N ASP A 95 -29.82 -6.51 9.24
CA ASP A 95 -29.65 -5.16 8.68
C ASP A 95 -28.18 -4.72 8.80
N ASP A 96 -27.42 -4.92 7.73
CA ASP A 96 -26.00 -4.55 7.62
C ASP A 96 -25.86 -3.23 6.81
N LYS A 97 -26.74 -2.26 7.09
CA LYS A 97 -26.69 -0.95 6.42
C LYS A 97 -25.47 -0.17 6.87
N GLY A 98 -24.88 0.52 5.92
CA GLY A 98 -23.76 1.41 6.15
C GLY A 98 -24.19 2.86 6.38
N ILE A 99 -23.28 3.78 6.11
CA ILE A 99 -23.47 5.22 6.36
C ILE A 99 -23.93 5.89 5.07
N GLU A 100 -25.04 6.62 5.13
CA GLU A 100 -25.51 7.42 4.01
C GLU A 100 -24.70 8.71 3.91
N ILE A 101 -24.04 8.92 2.79
CA ILE A 101 -23.28 10.15 2.53
C ILE A 101 -24.25 11.29 2.28
N THR A 102 -24.08 12.42 2.97
CA THR A 102 -24.99 13.57 2.90
C THR A 102 -24.98 14.24 1.53
N GLN A 103 -26.08 14.93 1.17
CA GLN A 103 -26.26 15.58 -0.13
C GLN A 103 -25.15 16.59 -0.42
N ARG A 104 -24.69 17.33 0.59
CA ARG A 104 -23.54 18.26 0.47
C ARG A 104 -22.32 17.57 -0.19
N TRP A 105 -21.99 16.36 0.26
CA TRP A 105 -20.83 15.64 -0.28
C TRP A 105 -21.10 15.05 -1.65
N LEU A 106 -22.31 14.59 -1.92
CA LEU A 106 -22.67 14.12 -3.27
C LEU A 106 -22.53 15.25 -4.29
N ASP A 107 -22.89 16.48 -3.94
CA ASP A 107 -22.72 17.67 -4.78
C ASP A 107 -21.23 18.01 -4.98
N ILE A 108 -20.40 17.89 -3.92
CA ILE A 108 -18.95 18.06 -4.01
C ILE A 108 -18.35 17.01 -4.96
N PHE A 109 -18.75 15.75 -4.85
CA PHE A 109 -18.28 14.69 -5.74
C PHE A 109 -18.67 14.93 -7.18
N ALA A 110 -19.93 15.27 -7.44
CA ALA A 110 -20.45 15.58 -8.78
C ALA A 110 -19.76 16.79 -9.44
N SER A 111 -19.29 17.75 -8.63
CA SER A 111 -18.55 18.93 -9.10
C SER A 111 -17.04 18.76 -9.18
N HIS A 112 -16.53 17.52 -9.10
CA HIS A 112 -15.09 17.25 -9.06
C HIS A 112 -14.38 17.84 -10.29
N PRO A 113 -13.24 18.58 -10.11
CA PRO A 113 -12.52 19.23 -11.23
C PRO A 113 -12.01 18.27 -12.32
N LYS A 114 -11.85 16.98 -11.97
CA LYS A 114 -11.38 15.91 -12.89
C LYS A 114 -12.51 14.95 -13.28
N LYS A 115 -13.73 15.41 -13.41
CA LYS A 115 -14.88 14.58 -13.83
C LYS A 115 -14.66 13.92 -15.20
N ASP A 116 -13.98 14.60 -16.13
CA ASP A 116 -13.66 14.05 -17.45
C ASP A 116 -12.76 12.80 -17.39
N MET A 117 -12.13 12.55 -16.24
CA MET A 117 -11.35 11.34 -15.93
C MET A 117 -12.13 10.33 -15.06
N GLY A 118 -13.43 10.53 -14.87
CA GLY A 118 -14.28 9.61 -14.10
C GLY A 118 -14.12 9.65 -12.58
N TYR A 119 -13.48 10.71 -12.03
CA TYR A 119 -13.27 10.83 -10.58
C TYR A 119 -14.59 11.02 -9.81
N ASP A 120 -15.50 11.81 -10.34
CA ASP A 120 -16.86 12.01 -9.82
C ASP A 120 -17.63 10.69 -9.76
N GLN A 121 -17.61 9.91 -10.84
CA GLN A 121 -18.29 8.61 -10.90
C GLN A 121 -17.78 7.64 -9.86
N VAL A 122 -16.45 7.55 -9.67
CA VAL A 122 -15.83 6.69 -8.66
C VAL A 122 -16.24 7.11 -7.26
N GLN A 123 -16.24 8.41 -6.95
CA GLN A 123 -16.61 8.91 -5.62
C GLN A 123 -18.10 8.69 -5.34
N LEU A 124 -18.98 8.95 -6.31
CA LEU A 124 -20.42 8.72 -6.19
C LEU A 124 -20.75 7.22 -6.06
N GLN A 125 -20.09 6.36 -6.84
CA GLN A 125 -20.24 4.91 -6.71
C GLN A 125 -19.76 4.42 -5.33
N THR A 126 -18.64 4.95 -4.84
CA THR A 126 -18.14 4.61 -3.50
C THR A 126 -19.14 5.02 -2.43
N ALA A 127 -19.73 6.22 -2.52
CA ALA A 127 -20.76 6.70 -1.59
C ALA A 127 -21.97 5.75 -1.56
N ALA A 128 -22.44 5.32 -2.74
CA ALA A 128 -23.55 4.37 -2.83
C ALA A 128 -23.25 3.04 -2.14
N LEU A 129 -22.03 2.50 -2.33
CA LEU A 129 -21.62 1.23 -1.72
C LEU A 129 -21.40 1.34 -0.20
N LEU A 130 -20.92 2.50 0.29
CA LEU A 130 -20.78 2.76 1.73
C LEU A 130 -22.13 2.80 2.47
N LYS A 131 -23.23 3.14 1.78
CA LYS A 131 -24.59 3.07 2.32
C LYS A 131 -25.09 1.64 2.49
N GLU A 132 -24.64 0.72 1.64
CA GLU A 132 -25.14 -0.66 1.59
C GLU A 132 -24.51 -1.59 2.64
N LYS A 133 -23.35 -1.25 3.20
CA LYS A 133 -22.57 -2.12 4.07
C LYS A 133 -21.93 -1.37 5.24
N SER A 134 -22.08 -1.92 6.45
CA SER A 134 -21.45 -1.38 7.67
C SER A 134 -19.94 -1.61 7.75
N SER A 135 -19.39 -2.46 6.89
CA SER A 135 -17.95 -2.71 6.82
C SER A 135 -17.51 -3.09 5.41
N GLY A 136 -16.25 -2.82 5.09
CA GLY A 136 -15.68 -3.20 3.81
C GLY A 136 -14.36 -2.52 3.49
N ILE A 137 -13.75 -2.95 2.38
CA ILE A 137 -12.51 -2.38 1.86
C ILE A 137 -12.84 -1.45 0.68
N VAL A 138 -12.39 -0.21 0.79
CA VAL A 138 -12.44 0.79 -0.28
C VAL A 138 -11.05 0.89 -0.92
N SER A 139 -10.88 0.15 -2.01
CA SER A 139 -9.62 0.10 -2.76
C SER A 139 -9.66 1.08 -3.93
N LEU A 140 -9.05 2.25 -3.73
CA LEU A 140 -8.96 3.29 -4.75
C LEU A 140 -7.50 3.59 -5.05
N ALA A 141 -7.13 3.55 -6.30
CA ALA A 141 -5.81 3.97 -6.73
C ALA A 141 -5.48 5.40 -6.24
N VAL A 142 -4.19 5.68 -6.14
CA VAL A 142 -3.69 6.99 -5.70
C VAL A 142 -4.26 8.09 -6.60
N GLY A 143 -4.76 9.17 -5.98
CA GLY A 143 -5.30 10.31 -6.71
C GLY A 143 -6.83 10.38 -6.80
N TYR A 144 -7.55 9.27 -6.64
CA TYR A 144 -9.04 9.27 -6.71
C TYR A 144 -9.74 9.92 -5.52
N GLY A 145 -9.00 10.62 -4.64
CA GLY A 145 -9.61 11.41 -3.58
C GLY A 145 -10.04 10.61 -2.35
N LYS A 146 -9.29 9.53 -1.98
CA LYS A 146 -9.55 8.78 -0.74
C LYS A 146 -9.78 9.68 0.47
N ALA A 147 -8.91 10.69 0.68
CA ALA A 147 -9.04 11.60 1.81
C ALA A 147 -10.34 12.43 1.76
N THR A 148 -10.82 12.78 0.56
CA THR A 148 -12.11 13.48 0.38
C THR A 148 -13.28 12.56 0.74
N ILE A 149 -13.23 11.29 0.32
CA ILE A 149 -14.27 10.29 0.67
C ILE A 149 -14.24 10.00 2.18
N ILE A 150 -13.05 9.90 2.79
CA ILE A 150 -12.90 9.75 4.25
C ILE A 150 -13.54 10.95 4.96
N SER A 151 -13.29 12.18 4.51
CA SER A 151 -13.89 13.38 5.11
C SER A 151 -15.42 13.37 4.99
N ALA A 152 -15.94 12.95 3.84
CA ALA A 152 -17.38 12.79 3.62
C ALA A 152 -17.99 11.76 4.58
N LEU A 153 -17.34 10.63 4.72
CA LEU A 153 -17.80 9.54 5.59
C LEU A 153 -17.78 9.96 7.07
N VAL A 154 -16.73 10.67 7.50
CA VAL A 154 -16.61 11.21 8.86
C VAL A 154 -17.74 12.18 9.18
N GLU A 155 -17.93 13.22 8.35
CA GLU A 155 -18.97 14.23 8.59
C GLU A 155 -20.35 13.60 8.55
N SER A 156 -20.65 12.80 7.51
CA SER A 156 -21.96 12.14 7.39
C SER A 156 -22.27 11.23 8.58
N TYR A 157 -21.24 10.54 9.12
CA TYR A 157 -21.40 9.75 10.32
C TYR A 157 -21.71 10.62 11.56
N LEU A 158 -20.95 11.70 11.76
CA LEU A 158 -21.10 12.59 12.92
C LEU A 158 -22.46 13.30 12.95
N GLU A 159 -23.09 13.52 11.78
CA GLU A 159 -24.44 14.07 11.68
C GLU A 159 -25.54 13.04 12.01
N GLN A 160 -25.28 11.74 11.82
CA GLN A 160 -26.25 10.67 11.97
C GLN A 160 -26.11 9.91 13.29
N HIS A 161 -24.95 10.02 13.98
CA HIS A 161 -24.63 9.21 15.15
C HIS A 161 -23.92 10.01 16.24
N ASP A 162 -24.09 9.55 17.50
CA ASP A 162 -23.56 10.26 18.69
C ASP A 162 -22.19 9.74 19.15
N LYS A 163 -21.73 8.56 18.65
CA LYS A 163 -20.45 7.98 19.05
C LYS A 163 -19.27 8.65 18.31
N ASP A 164 -18.07 8.41 18.84
CA ASP A 164 -16.83 8.96 18.31
C ASP A 164 -16.38 8.26 17.02
N VAL A 165 -15.54 8.97 16.28
CA VAL A 165 -14.84 8.47 15.10
C VAL A 165 -13.35 8.27 15.42
N VAL A 166 -12.79 7.14 15.00
CA VAL A 166 -11.35 6.89 15.03
C VAL A 166 -10.83 6.77 13.60
N LEU A 167 -9.82 7.58 13.27
CA LEU A 167 -9.03 7.44 12.05
C LEU A 167 -7.65 6.89 12.42
N ILE A 168 -7.30 5.74 11.84
CA ILE A 168 -5.97 5.16 12.00
C ILE A 168 -5.18 5.21 10.70
N SER A 169 -3.89 5.49 10.80
CA SER A 169 -2.97 5.44 9.66
C SER A 169 -1.57 5.02 10.08
N PHE A 170 -0.79 4.54 9.11
CA PHE A 170 0.55 3.99 9.32
C PHE A 170 1.59 5.04 9.72
N THR A 171 1.43 6.31 9.30
CA THR A 171 2.35 7.39 9.66
C THR A 171 1.64 8.59 10.26
N LYS A 172 2.35 9.32 11.12
CA LYS A 172 1.86 10.59 11.68
C LYS A 172 1.64 11.66 10.60
N ASN A 173 2.41 11.62 9.51
CA ASN A 173 2.27 12.58 8.42
C ASN A 173 0.96 12.38 7.66
N LEU A 174 0.59 11.13 7.37
CA LEU A 174 -0.71 10.83 6.75
C LEU A 174 -1.87 11.25 7.65
N LEU A 175 -1.77 11.06 8.97
CA LEU A 175 -2.78 11.56 9.91
C LEU A 175 -2.89 13.09 9.88
N LYS A 176 -1.78 13.81 9.80
CA LYS A 176 -1.79 15.28 9.64
C LYS A 176 -2.43 15.72 8.31
N GLU A 177 -2.15 14.98 7.22
CA GLU A 177 -2.80 15.25 5.93
C GLU A 177 -4.32 15.03 5.99
N LEU A 178 -4.77 13.97 6.66
CA LEU A 178 -6.20 13.75 6.91
C LEU A 178 -6.81 14.85 7.77
N GLU A 179 -6.15 15.26 8.84
CA GLU A 179 -6.58 16.36 9.70
C GLU A 179 -6.73 17.68 8.92
N LEU A 180 -5.73 18.02 8.09
CA LEU A 180 -5.78 19.20 7.22
C LEU A 180 -6.92 19.11 6.21
N ARG A 181 -7.19 17.91 5.69
CA ARG A 181 -8.30 17.70 4.76
C ARG A 181 -9.65 17.87 5.44
N LEU A 182 -9.84 17.32 6.64
CA LEU A 182 -11.06 17.53 7.44
C LEU A 182 -11.28 19.04 7.69
N LYS A 183 -10.25 19.76 8.12
CA LYS A 183 -10.31 21.21 8.34
C LYS A 183 -10.61 22.00 7.06
N GLN A 184 -10.06 21.57 5.90
CA GLN A 184 -10.32 22.21 4.59
C GLN A 184 -11.81 22.16 4.19
N TYR A 185 -12.51 21.14 4.65
CA TYR A 185 -13.94 20.97 4.40
C TYR A 185 -14.83 21.42 5.59
N ASP A 186 -14.24 22.09 6.61
CA ASP A 186 -14.92 22.57 7.81
C ASP A 186 -15.65 21.45 8.59
N VAL A 187 -15.11 20.22 8.55
CA VAL A 187 -15.67 19.09 9.31
C VAL A 187 -15.38 19.29 10.80
N ASP A 188 -16.41 19.18 11.64
CA ASP A 188 -16.25 19.20 13.09
C ASP A 188 -15.43 17.98 13.56
N THR A 189 -14.26 18.25 14.13
CA THR A 189 -13.35 17.22 14.60
C THR A 189 -13.40 16.98 16.11
N SER A 190 -14.36 17.57 16.81
CA SER A 190 -14.46 17.47 18.29
C SER A 190 -14.63 16.01 18.78
N ARG A 191 -15.24 15.15 17.99
CA ARG A 191 -15.42 13.71 18.24
C ARG A 191 -14.56 12.82 17.34
N VAL A 192 -13.49 13.37 16.70
CA VAL A 192 -12.59 12.62 15.83
C VAL A 192 -11.24 12.41 16.51
N LYS A 193 -10.83 11.16 16.62
CA LYS A 193 -9.53 10.76 17.19
C LYS A 193 -8.61 10.25 16.09
N LEU A 194 -7.45 10.89 15.95
CA LEU A 194 -6.41 10.51 15.00
C LEU A 194 -5.37 9.64 15.71
N ILE A 195 -5.25 8.38 15.33
CA ILE A 195 -4.43 7.40 16.03
C ILE A 195 -3.36 6.81 15.11
N HIS A 196 -2.10 6.96 15.50
CA HIS A 196 -1.00 6.18 14.98
C HIS A 196 -0.86 4.91 15.85
N PRO A 197 -1.23 3.70 15.36
CA PRO A 197 -1.41 2.51 16.20
C PRO A 197 -0.19 2.15 17.04
N THR A 198 1.02 2.14 16.44
CA THR A 198 2.25 1.81 17.18
C THR A 198 2.55 2.81 18.29
N GLY A 199 2.30 4.10 18.06
CA GLY A 199 2.49 5.14 19.08
C GLY A 199 1.45 5.06 20.18
N PHE A 200 0.21 4.75 19.84
CA PHE A 200 -0.88 4.59 20.80
C PHE A 200 -0.63 3.39 21.72
N VAL A 201 -0.35 2.21 21.16
CA VAL A 201 -0.09 0.99 21.94
C VAL A 201 1.10 1.15 22.88
N LYS A 202 2.20 1.78 22.42
CA LYS A 202 3.35 2.09 23.28
C LYS A 202 2.96 3.01 24.45
N SER A 203 2.15 4.02 24.19
CA SER A 203 1.68 4.94 25.25
C SER A 203 0.70 4.26 26.21
N ALA A 204 -0.22 3.43 25.69
CA ALA A 204 -1.18 2.69 26.50
C ALA A 204 -0.52 1.59 27.37
N ALA A 205 0.67 1.11 26.99
CA ALA A 205 1.45 0.20 27.82
C ALA A 205 1.92 0.85 29.14
N THR A 206 2.12 2.18 29.13
CA THR A 206 2.51 2.97 30.34
C THR A 206 1.33 3.65 31.00
N LYS A 207 0.23 3.85 30.28
CA LYS A 207 -1.00 4.53 30.71
C LYS A 207 -2.22 3.69 30.25
N PRO A 208 -2.57 2.61 30.98
CA PRO A 208 -3.63 1.68 30.58
C PRO A 208 -5.01 2.35 30.39
N GLU A 209 -5.27 3.44 31.12
CA GLU A 209 -6.49 4.25 31.01
C GLU A 209 -6.72 4.82 29.59
N ARG A 210 -5.68 4.86 28.75
CA ARG A 210 -5.83 5.29 27.37
C ARG A 210 -6.71 4.36 26.52
N TRP A 211 -6.84 3.10 26.91
CA TRP A 211 -7.76 2.20 26.24
C TRP A 211 -9.22 2.62 26.41
N ASP A 212 -9.55 3.29 27.50
CA ASP A 212 -10.90 3.81 27.76
C ASP A 212 -11.30 4.91 26.76
N GLU A 213 -10.30 5.62 26.18
CA GLU A 213 -10.53 6.60 25.11
C GLU A 213 -11.21 5.96 23.89
N LEU A 214 -11.11 4.64 23.72
CA LEU A 214 -11.65 3.89 22.58
C LEU A 214 -13.01 3.22 22.86
N SER A 215 -13.55 3.32 24.08
CA SER A 215 -14.76 2.62 24.50
C SER A 215 -16.06 3.12 23.84
N ASN A 216 -16.07 4.39 23.38
CA ASN A 216 -17.25 5.03 22.76
C ASN A 216 -17.09 5.21 21.24
N VAL A 217 -16.35 4.36 20.57
CA VAL A 217 -16.12 4.47 19.11
C VAL A 217 -17.22 3.75 18.35
N GLY A 218 -17.88 4.44 17.43
CA GLY A 218 -18.88 3.86 16.55
C GLY A 218 -18.42 3.72 15.10
N LEU A 219 -17.50 4.59 14.65
CA LEU A 219 -16.89 4.48 13.33
C LEU A 219 -15.36 4.39 13.44
N LEU A 220 -14.77 3.36 12.83
CA LEU A 220 -13.32 3.28 12.62
C LEU A 220 -13.02 3.25 11.14
N ILE A 221 -12.13 4.15 10.71
CA ILE A 221 -11.59 4.18 9.35
C ILE A 221 -10.08 3.94 9.42
N ALA A 222 -9.63 2.96 8.66
CA ALA A 222 -8.23 2.61 8.51
C ALA A 222 -7.70 3.10 7.16
N ASP A 223 -6.89 4.17 7.16
CA ASP A 223 -6.18 4.58 5.95
C ASP A 223 -4.91 3.74 5.79
N GLU A 224 -4.62 3.31 4.56
CA GLU A 224 -3.61 2.30 4.22
C GLU A 224 -3.87 0.95 4.94
N ALA A 225 -5.11 0.46 4.83
CA ALA A 225 -5.63 -0.74 5.51
C ALA A 225 -4.79 -2.01 5.29
N HIS A 226 -3.93 -2.06 4.27
CA HIS A 226 -3.00 -3.17 4.05
C HIS A 226 -1.96 -3.33 5.18
N HIS A 227 -1.83 -2.35 6.09
CA HIS A 227 -1.05 -2.47 7.31
C HIS A 227 -1.78 -3.16 8.47
N ALA A 228 -3.05 -3.52 8.32
CA ALA A 228 -3.86 -4.14 9.38
C ALA A 228 -3.34 -5.50 9.87
N SER A 229 -2.40 -6.14 9.15
CA SER A 229 -1.73 -7.35 9.61
C SER A 229 -0.79 -7.14 10.82
N ALA A 230 -0.41 -5.88 11.13
CA ALA A 230 0.45 -5.57 12.27
C ALA A 230 -0.31 -5.68 13.61
N ASP A 231 0.33 -6.26 14.63
CA ASP A 231 -0.29 -6.51 15.94
C ASP A 231 -0.79 -5.25 16.64
N THR A 232 -0.13 -4.11 16.44
CA THR A 232 -0.58 -2.82 17.01
C THR A 232 -1.90 -2.36 16.40
N TRP A 233 -2.14 -2.63 15.12
CA TRP A 233 -3.42 -2.34 14.44
C TRP A 233 -4.52 -3.22 14.98
N LYS A 234 -4.25 -4.53 15.12
CA LYS A 234 -5.17 -5.51 15.67
C LYS A 234 -5.66 -5.10 17.05
N GLN A 235 -4.74 -4.66 17.93
CA GLN A 235 -5.07 -4.22 19.28
C GLN A 235 -6.02 -3.00 19.29
N VAL A 236 -5.74 -1.99 18.45
CA VAL A 236 -6.57 -0.78 18.36
C VAL A 236 -7.96 -1.12 17.79
N ILE A 237 -8.03 -1.88 16.68
CA ILE A 237 -9.31 -2.27 16.06
C ILE A 237 -10.16 -3.06 17.06
N LYS A 238 -9.54 -4.00 17.78
CA LYS A 238 -10.23 -4.81 18.80
C LYS A 238 -10.75 -3.97 19.96
N ALA A 239 -9.96 -3.00 20.44
CA ALA A 239 -10.35 -2.13 21.54
C ALA A 239 -11.51 -1.20 21.17
N CYS A 240 -11.54 -0.68 19.93
CA CYS A 240 -12.64 0.17 19.45
C CYS A 240 -13.96 -0.60 19.34
N ASN A 241 -13.93 -1.84 18.86
CA ASN A 241 -15.11 -2.65 18.53
C ASN A 241 -16.25 -1.83 17.89
N PRO A 242 -16.02 -1.15 16.75
CA PRO A 242 -16.92 -0.15 16.19
C PRO A 242 -18.15 -0.79 15.53
N ASP A 243 -19.22 -0.01 15.38
CA ASP A 243 -20.41 -0.42 14.61
C ASP A 243 -20.11 -0.43 13.11
N PHE A 244 -19.32 0.56 12.64
CA PHE A 244 -18.89 0.75 11.25
C PHE A 244 -17.38 0.66 11.14
N LEU A 245 -16.89 -0.14 10.18
CA LEU A 245 -15.47 -0.42 10.03
C LEU A 245 -15.03 -0.47 8.56
N TYR A 246 -14.34 0.57 8.10
CA TYR A 246 -13.89 0.65 6.72
C TYR A 246 -12.37 0.73 6.60
N GLY A 247 -11.84 -0.06 5.67
CA GLY A 247 -10.44 -0.03 5.30
C GLY A 247 -10.24 0.68 3.96
N PHE A 248 -9.48 1.78 3.94
CA PHE A 248 -9.09 2.47 2.72
C PHE A 248 -7.67 2.09 2.33
N THR A 249 -7.44 1.81 1.05
CA THR A 249 -6.10 1.49 0.56
C THR A 249 -5.94 1.88 -0.91
N GLY A 250 -4.71 2.24 -1.29
CA GLY A 250 -4.32 2.43 -2.70
C GLY A 250 -3.89 1.13 -3.37
N SER A 251 -3.66 0.10 -2.57
CA SER A 251 -3.23 -1.23 -3.03
C SER A 251 -3.92 -2.29 -2.17
N ALA A 252 -4.99 -2.87 -2.68
CA ALA A 252 -5.70 -3.94 -1.99
C ALA A 252 -4.80 -5.18 -1.79
N ASP A 253 -3.92 -5.46 -2.72
CA ASP A 253 -2.81 -6.42 -2.55
C ASP A 253 -1.48 -5.73 -2.90
N ALA A 254 -0.58 -5.65 -1.91
CA ALA A 254 0.74 -5.03 -2.07
C ALA A 254 1.65 -5.74 -3.09
N LYS A 255 1.36 -7.00 -3.45
CA LYS A 255 2.15 -7.77 -4.43
C LYS A 255 1.56 -7.73 -5.83
N SER A 256 0.26 -7.88 -5.98
CA SER A 256 -0.40 -8.08 -7.28
C SER A 256 -1.37 -6.96 -7.66
N GLY A 257 -1.77 -6.12 -6.71
CA GLY A 257 -2.81 -5.09 -6.92
C GLY A 257 -4.21 -5.67 -7.20
N HIS A 258 -4.42 -6.94 -6.82
CA HIS A 258 -5.72 -7.59 -6.99
C HIS A 258 -6.71 -7.16 -5.91
N GLU A 259 -7.98 -7.28 -6.25
CA GLU A 259 -9.09 -7.09 -5.34
C GLU A 259 -9.06 -8.10 -4.20
N VAL A 260 -9.40 -7.67 -2.98
CA VAL A 260 -9.49 -8.56 -1.81
C VAL A 260 -10.89 -9.17 -1.75
N THR A 261 -10.98 -10.43 -2.16
CA THR A 261 -12.25 -11.18 -2.24
C THR A 261 -12.13 -12.53 -1.55
N PRO A 262 -13.25 -13.16 -1.17
CA PRO A 262 -13.27 -14.51 -0.63
C PRO A 262 -12.65 -15.58 -1.54
N ASP A 263 -12.66 -15.34 -2.85
CA ASP A 263 -12.10 -16.24 -3.86
C ASP A 263 -10.59 -16.45 -3.72
N LEU A 264 -9.85 -15.50 -3.13
CA LEU A 264 -8.44 -15.66 -2.81
C LEU A 264 -8.16 -16.86 -1.90
N VAL A 265 -9.10 -17.21 -1.01
CA VAL A 265 -9.01 -18.40 -0.16
C VAL A 265 -9.07 -19.68 -1.01
N LEU A 266 -10.03 -19.76 -1.92
CA LEU A 266 -10.22 -20.93 -2.79
C LEU A 266 -9.07 -21.12 -3.77
N ARG A 267 -8.54 -20.02 -4.30
CA ARG A 267 -7.38 -20.04 -5.22
C ARG A 267 -6.03 -20.24 -4.53
N LYS A 268 -6.00 -20.30 -3.19
CA LYS A 268 -4.74 -20.36 -2.42
C LYS A 268 -3.78 -19.19 -2.71
N GLN A 269 -4.34 -17.99 -2.81
CA GLN A 269 -3.63 -16.75 -3.13
C GLN A 269 -3.66 -15.73 -1.98
N LEU A 270 -3.96 -16.18 -0.76
CA LEU A 270 -3.92 -15.32 0.42
C LEU A 270 -2.50 -14.85 0.71
N THR A 271 -2.42 -13.63 1.22
CA THR A 271 -1.23 -13.12 1.93
C THR A 271 -1.66 -12.75 3.34
N GLN A 272 -0.72 -12.60 4.27
CA GLN A 272 -1.05 -12.15 5.63
C GLN A 272 -1.80 -10.80 5.61
N GLN A 273 -1.46 -9.93 4.66
CA GLN A 273 -2.10 -8.62 4.51
C GLN A 273 -3.56 -8.74 4.05
N ASN A 274 -3.82 -9.47 2.95
CA ASN A 274 -5.21 -9.63 2.46
C ASN A 274 -6.05 -10.45 3.43
N PHE A 275 -5.47 -11.43 4.12
CA PHE A 275 -6.20 -12.16 5.15
C PHE A 275 -6.63 -11.23 6.29
N ALA A 276 -5.71 -10.40 6.82
CA ALA A 276 -6.05 -9.44 7.86
C ALA A 276 -7.10 -8.43 7.39
N MET A 277 -7.03 -7.97 6.14
CA MET A 277 -8.05 -7.09 5.58
C MET A 277 -9.42 -7.78 5.50
N LEU A 278 -9.49 -9.03 5.02
CA LEU A 278 -10.74 -9.82 5.02
C LEU A 278 -11.27 -10.04 6.44
N GLU A 279 -10.39 -10.34 7.38
CA GLU A 279 -10.75 -10.63 8.77
C GLU A 279 -11.39 -9.43 9.46
N TYR A 280 -10.83 -8.23 9.28
CA TYR A 280 -11.34 -7.03 9.96
C TYR A 280 -12.44 -6.34 9.18
N PHE A 281 -12.18 -6.01 7.92
CA PHE A 281 -13.07 -5.16 7.12
C PHE A 281 -14.06 -5.95 6.26
N GLY A 282 -13.77 -7.21 5.97
CA GLY A 282 -14.52 -7.99 5.00
C GLY A 282 -13.96 -7.86 3.58
N GLU A 283 -14.78 -8.09 2.59
CA GLU A 283 -14.42 -8.01 1.17
C GLU A 283 -14.35 -6.57 0.64
N SER A 284 -13.76 -6.42 -0.53
CA SER A 284 -13.73 -5.14 -1.23
C SER A 284 -15.13 -4.70 -1.64
N LEU A 285 -15.56 -3.53 -1.17
CA LEU A 285 -16.78 -2.87 -1.65
C LEU A 285 -16.57 -2.34 -3.06
N ILE A 286 -15.41 -1.76 -3.28
CA ILE A 286 -15.00 -1.22 -4.57
C ILE A 286 -13.50 -1.43 -4.77
N HIS A 287 -13.11 -1.73 -5.99
CA HIS A 287 -11.73 -1.80 -6.42
C HIS A 287 -11.54 -1.03 -7.73
N VAL A 288 -10.89 0.12 -7.65
CA VAL A 288 -10.62 0.98 -8.80
C VAL A 288 -9.13 1.03 -9.08
N LYS A 289 -8.75 0.49 -10.23
CA LYS A 289 -7.38 0.58 -10.74
C LYS A 289 -7.13 1.97 -11.32
N LEU A 290 -5.88 2.40 -11.27
CA LEU A 290 -5.49 3.66 -11.88
C LEU A 290 -5.61 3.55 -13.41
N GLN A 291 -6.43 4.41 -14.01
CA GLN A 291 -6.62 4.48 -15.46
C GLN A 291 -5.97 5.75 -16.05
N VAL A 292 -4.80 6.10 -15.55
CA VAL A 292 -4.08 7.27 -16.08
C VAL A 292 -3.24 6.84 -17.28
N PRO A 293 -3.32 7.57 -18.39
CA PRO A 293 -2.46 7.34 -19.54
C PRO A 293 -1.02 7.71 -19.22
N ILE A 294 -0.07 6.81 -19.56
CA ILE A 294 1.36 7.07 -19.44
C ILE A 294 2.06 6.84 -20.77
N ASN A 295 3.13 7.63 -21.00
CA ASN A 295 4.09 7.38 -22.06
C ASN A 295 5.20 6.50 -21.50
N LEU A 296 5.40 5.32 -22.05
CA LEU A 296 6.43 4.38 -21.61
C LEU A 296 7.61 4.44 -22.57
N VAL A 297 8.80 4.78 -22.05
CA VAL A 297 10.05 4.81 -22.82
C VAL A 297 11.04 3.83 -22.19
N SER A 298 11.56 2.92 -23.00
CA SER A 298 12.59 1.98 -22.60
C SER A 298 13.93 2.43 -23.15
N TYR A 299 14.96 2.51 -22.33
CA TYR A 299 16.31 2.89 -22.71
C TYR A 299 17.24 1.69 -22.61
N ASN A 300 17.87 1.32 -23.73
CA ASN A 300 18.94 0.31 -23.77
C ASN A 300 20.27 1.01 -23.66
N ALA A 301 21.03 0.73 -22.62
CA ALA A 301 22.34 1.29 -22.38
C ALA A 301 23.41 0.20 -22.27
N GLU A 302 24.66 0.62 -22.39
CA GLU A 302 25.82 -0.20 -22.05
C GLU A 302 26.57 0.50 -20.92
N ILE A 303 26.14 0.26 -19.68
CA ILE A 303 26.66 0.91 -18.49
C ILE A 303 27.84 0.13 -17.94
N ILE A 304 27.69 -1.20 -17.87
CA ILE A 304 28.71 -2.15 -17.45
C ILE A 304 29.13 -3.00 -18.65
N SER A 305 30.43 -3.24 -18.81
CA SER A 305 30.92 -4.14 -19.85
C SER A 305 30.59 -5.60 -19.55
N LYS A 306 30.65 -6.46 -20.57
CA LYS A 306 30.40 -7.90 -20.39
C LYS A 306 31.42 -8.53 -19.42
N ALA A 307 32.71 -8.12 -19.51
CA ALA A 307 33.76 -8.65 -18.65
C ALA A 307 33.54 -8.28 -17.18
N GLU A 308 33.24 -7.00 -16.88
CA GLU A 308 32.92 -6.53 -15.51
C GLU A 308 31.69 -7.22 -14.95
N TYR A 309 30.64 -7.41 -15.77
CA TYR A 309 29.45 -8.13 -15.35
C TYR A 309 29.77 -9.59 -14.97
N ASP A 310 30.54 -10.30 -15.79
CA ASP A 310 30.91 -11.69 -15.56
C ASP A 310 31.79 -11.82 -14.29
N GLU A 311 32.67 -10.86 -14.02
CA GLU A 311 33.45 -10.78 -12.77
C GLU A 311 32.55 -10.61 -11.55
N VAL A 312 31.59 -9.68 -11.59
CA VAL A 312 30.62 -9.49 -10.50
C VAL A 312 29.79 -10.75 -10.27
N VAL A 313 29.39 -11.46 -11.33
CA VAL A 313 28.67 -12.74 -11.22
C VAL A 313 29.54 -13.79 -10.54
N ALA A 314 30.80 -13.96 -11.01
CA ALA A 314 31.75 -14.94 -10.47
C ALA A 314 32.03 -14.68 -8.97
N GLU A 315 32.27 -13.43 -8.59
CA GLU A 315 32.51 -13.07 -7.18
C GLU A 315 31.30 -13.35 -6.27
N ASN A 316 30.07 -13.24 -6.78
CA ASN A 316 28.85 -13.38 -6.01
C ASN A 316 28.28 -14.80 -6.00
N LEU A 317 28.66 -15.67 -6.93
CA LEU A 317 28.27 -17.08 -6.93
C LEU A 317 28.77 -17.83 -5.70
N ASN A 318 29.89 -17.39 -5.12
CA ASN A 318 30.51 -17.99 -3.94
C ASN A 318 30.10 -17.33 -2.62
N LYS A 319 29.27 -16.31 -2.63
CA LYS A 319 28.79 -15.59 -1.44
C LYS A 319 27.37 -16.01 -1.08
N ASP A 320 27.15 -16.36 0.17
CA ASP A 320 25.84 -16.71 0.76
C ASP A 320 24.84 -15.51 0.84
N ILE A 321 24.96 -14.50 -0.01
CA ILE A 321 24.14 -13.28 0.00
C ILE A 321 23.12 -13.36 -1.16
N PRO A 322 21.96 -12.68 -1.07
CA PRO A 322 20.94 -12.70 -2.13
C PRO A 322 21.51 -12.19 -3.47
N THR A 323 22.08 -13.12 -4.20
CA THR A 323 22.85 -12.92 -5.44
C THR A 323 22.13 -12.02 -6.48
N PRO A 324 20.78 -12.17 -6.72
CA PRO A 324 20.11 -11.33 -7.73
C PRO A 324 20.07 -9.84 -7.39
N GLN A 325 19.99 -9.48 -6.10
CA GLN A 325 19.97 -8.07 -5.68
C GLN A 325 21.33 -7.41 -5.87
N PHE A 326 22.41 -8.14 -5.56
CA PHE A 326 23.78 -7.64 -5.75
C PHE A 326 24.13 -7.50 -7.23
N ILE A 327 23.86 -8.53 -8.02
CA ILE A 327 24.13 -8.51 -9.46
C ILE A 327 23.28 -7.45 -10.16
N GLY A 328 22.01 -7.29 -9.75
CA GLY A 328 21.14 -6.24 -10.28
C GLY A 328 21.63 -4.83 -9.93
N ALA A 329 22.25 -4.67 -8.75
CA ALA A 329 22.73 -3.38 -8.26
C ALA A 329 24.11 -2.97 -8.81
N CYS A 330 24.87 -3.87 -9.43
CA CYS A 330 26.21 -3.52 -9.95
C CYS A 330 26.18 -2.38 -10.97
N THR A 331 25.19 -2.37 -11.84
CA THR A 331 24.97 -1.27 -12.81
C THR A 331 24.74 0.08 -12.12
N LEU A 332 23.97 0.10 -11.02
CA LEU A 332 23.66 1.34 -10.29
C LEU A 332 24.86 1.95 -9.57
N LYS A 333 25.86 1.12 -9.24
CA LYS A 333 27.11 1.53 -8.58
C LYS A 333 28.22 1.83 -9.56
N HIS A 334 28.01 1.54 -10.84
CA HIS A 334 29.02 1.75 -11.88
C HIS A 334 29.21 3.25 -12.14
N PRO A 335 30.47 3.73 -12.35
CA PRO A 335 30.75 5.15 -12.61
C PRO A 335 30.02 5.75 -13.83
N ASN A 336 29.69 4.94 -14.83
CA ASN A 336 28.94 5.37 -16.02
C ASN A 336 27.43 5.55 -15.76
N PHE A 337 26.91 5.05 -14.66
CA PHE A 337 25.47 5.11 -14.39
C PHE A 337 24.94 6.55 -14.28
N PRO A 338 25.57 7.48 -13.53
CA PRO A 338 25.10 8.87 -13.47
C PRO A 338 25.11 9.58 -14.83
N LEU A 339 26.10 9.29 -15.70
CA LEU A 339 26.16 9.85 -17.05
C LEU A 339 25.00 9.37 -17.91
N THR A 340 24.72 8.07 -17.88
CA THR A 340 23.57 7.47 -18.57
C THR A 340 22.27 8.06 -18.06
N LEU A 341 22.13 8.17 -16.74
CA LEU A 341 20.93 8.78 -16.11
C LEU A 341 20.78 10.25 -16.54
N ALA A 342 21.87 11.03 -16.60
CA ALA A 342 21.85 12.41 -17.07
C ALA A 342 21.34 12.52 -18.52
N ARG A 343 21.74 11.62 -19.42
CA ARG A 343 21.22 11.56 -20.80
C ARG A 343 19.73 11.28 -20.84
N ILE A 344 19.25 10.29 -20.05
CA ILE A 344 17.83 9.98 -19.93
C ILE A 344 17.05 11.19 -19.42
N ILE A 345 17.53 11.87 -18.37
CA ILE A 345 16.90 13.07 -17.81
C ILE A 345 16.82 14.20 -18.85
N GLY A 346 17.87 14.34 -19.68
CA GLY A 346 17.88 15.32 -20.77
C GLY A 346 16.85 15.04 -21.88
N ASP A 347 16.45 13.78 -22.04
CA ASP A 347 15.44 13.35 -23.01
C ASP A 347 14.01 13.39 -22.44
N MET A 348 13.85 13.64 -21.13
CA MET A 348 12.53 13.73 -20.48
C MET A 348 11.89 15.11 -20.73
N PRO A 349 10.53 15.14 -20.80
CA PRO A 349 9.79 16.40 -20.87
C PRO A 349 10.16 17.38 -19.76
N ASP A 350 9.96 18.68 -20.02
CA ASP A 350 10.16 19.70 -18.99
C ASP A 350 9.32 19.45 -17.74
N GLY A 351 9.90 19.67 -16.57
CA GLY A 351 9.28 19.45 -15.27
C GLY A 351 10.18 18.66 -14.34
N ILE A 352 9.64 18.08 -13.29
CA ILE A 352 10.40 17.30 -12.31
C ILE A 352 10.44 15.83 -12.73
N VAL A 353 11.66 15.27 -12.77
CA VAL A 353 11.91 13.84 -12.92
C VAL A 353 11.98 13.22 -11.52
N PHE A 354 11.08 12.31 -11.24
CA PHE A 354 11.06 11.59 -9.98
C PHE A 354 11.76 10.23 -10.09
N ILE A 355 12.69 9.97 -9.20
CA ILE A 355 13.41 8.70 -9.08
C ILE A 355 13.02 8.08 -7.72
N PRO A 356 12.01 7.21 -7.71
CA PRO A 356 11.61 6.52 -6.50
C PRO A 356 12.61 5.41 -6.18
N GLU A 357 12.86 5.25 -4.89
CA GLU A 357 13.68 4.18 -4.31
C GLU A 357 15.09 4.03 -4.91
N THR A 358 16.06 4.18 -4.07
CA THR A 358 17.44 3.79 -4.34
C THR A 358 17.78 2.56 -3.49
N THR A 359 18.79 1.77 -3.89
CA THR A 359 19.20 0.56 -3.16
C THR A 359 19.66 0.85 -1.73
N SER A 360 20.22 2.06 -1.51
CA SER A 360 20.67 2.52 -0.20
C SER A 360 20.74 4.06 -0.18
N ILE A 361 20.86 4.62 1.03
CA ILE A 361 21.10 6.06 1.23
C ILE A 361 22.42 6.47 0.52
N GLU A 362 23.45 5.65 0.65
CA GLU A 362 24.75 5.86 0.01
C GLU A 362 24.63 5.97 -1.52
N THR A 363 23.91 5.04 -2.15
CA THR A 363 23.67 5.06 -3.61
C THR A 363 22.87 6.31 -4.01
N GLY A 364 21.82 6.66 -3.27
CA GLY A 364 21.04 7.87 -3.54
C GLY A 364 21.86 9.15 -3.41
N THR A 365 22.70 9.24 -2.38
CA THR A 365 23.65 10.33 -2.16
C THR A 365 24.64 10.45 -3.31
N ALA A 366 25.25 9.33 -3.72
CA ALA A 366 26.23 9.33 -4.80
C ALA A 366 25.62 9.79 -6.14
N ILE A 367 24.43 9.30 -6.49
CA ILE A 367 23.70 9.72 -7.70
C ILE A 367 23.36 11.22 -7.63
N CYS A 368 22.83 11.69 -6.49
CA CYS A 368 22.46 13.08 -6.28
C CYS A 368 23.67 14.01 -6.49
N ASN A 369 24.79 13.70 -5.84
CA ASN A 369 26.01 14.48 -5.95
C ASN A 369 26.56 14.49 -7.38
N ALA A 370 26.60 13.34 -8.06
CA ALA A 370 27.05 13.24 -9.43
C ALA A 370 26.19 14.08 -10.39
N LEU A 371 24.87 14.02 -10.28
CA LEU A 371 23.96 14.83 -11.11
C LEU A 371 24.14 16.33 -10.84
N ASN A 372 24.28 16.73 -9.57
CA ASN A 372 24.53 18.13 -9.22
C ASN A 372 25.88 18.64 -9.77
N LEU A 373 26.94 17.83 -9.76
CA LEU A 373 28.23 18.15 -10.38
C LEU A 373 28.11 18.32 -11.90
N MET A 374 27.19 17.63 -12.57
CA MET A 374 26.85 17.80 -13.98
C MET A 374 25.94 19.01 -14.26
N GLY A 375 25.59 19.81 -13.25
CA GLY A 375 24.71 20.96 -13.40
C GLY A 375 23.20 20.61 -13.39
N ILE A 376 22.84 19.36 -13.15
CA ILE A 376 21.43 18.92 -13.04
C ILE A 376 20.99 19.08 -11.59
N ARG A 377 20.24 20.16 -11.30
CA ARG A 377 19.76 20.47 -9.94
C ARG A 377 18.93 19.31 -9.39
N THR A 378 19.49 18.60 -8.43
CA THR A 378 18.94 17.36 -7.87
C THR A 378 18.75 17.49 -6.35
N VAL A 379 17.59 17.03 -5.86
CA VAL A 379 17.29 16.90 -4.44
C VAL A 379 17.19 15.41 -4.08
N PHE A 380 17.79 15.02 -2.97
CA PHE A 380 17.66 13.66 -2.41
C PHE A 380 17.02 13.70 -1.04
N LEU A 381 16.01 12.85 -0.83
CA LEU A 381 15.29 12.71 0.42
C LEU A 381 15.38 11.29 0.93
N SER A 382 15.83 11.15 2.18
CA SER A 382 15.70 9.92 2.95
C SER A 382 15.27 10.25 4.39
N ALA A 383 15.04 9.22 5.22
CA ALA A 383 14.74 9.41 6.65
C ALA A 383 15.92 10.00 7.44
N GLN A 384 17.15 9.85 6.95
CA GLN A 384 18.39 10.21 7.67
C GLN A 384 19.15 11.35 7.01
N VAL A 385 19.08 11.46 5.67
CA VAL A 385 19.85 12.40 4.89
C VAL A 385 18.94 13.12 3.89
N GLN A 386 19.08 14.43 3.82
CA GLN A 386 18.45 15.28 2.83
C GLN A 386 19.52 16.13 2.16
N LEU A 387 19.56 16.06 0.83
CA LEU A 387 20.55 16.82 0.03
C LEU A 387 19.84 17.74 -0.95
N SER A 388 20.41 18.90 -1.17
CA SER A 388 20.02 19.86 -2.20
C SER A 388 21.22 20.18 -3.10
N PRO A 389 21.04 20.95 -4.18
CA PRO A 389 22.16 21.41 -5.01
C PRO A 389 23.26 22.18 -4.26
N VAL A 390 22.97 22.69 -3.10
CA VAL A 390 23.90 23.46 -2.25
C VAL A 390 24.46 22.64 -1.07
N GLY A 391 24.17 21.36 -0.99
CA GLY A 391 24.66 20.44 0.04
C GLY A 391 23.59 19.88 0.94
N GLU A 392 23.99 19.40 2.13
CA GLU A 392 23.08 18.82 3.12
C GLU A 392 22.17 19.90 3.71
N VAL A 393 20.88 19.60 3.78
CA VAL A 393 19.85 20.51 4.25
C VAL A 393 18.86 19.79 5.17
N SER A 394 18.20 20.55 6.04
CA SER A 394 16.99 20.08 6.72
C SER A 394 15.79 20.78 6.08
N MET A 395 14.93 20.00 5.42
CA MET A 395 13.81 20.52 4.64
C MET A 395 12.52 19.84 5.08
N THR A 396 11.49 20.63 5.31
CA THR A 396 10.15 20.09 5.53
C THR A 396 9.50 19.71 4.21
N LEU A 397 8.49 18.81 4.25
CA LEU A 397 7.73 18.45 3.05
C LEU A 397 7.07 19.66 2.39
N GLU A 398 6.59 20.64 3.19
CA GLU A 398 5.97 21.87 2.66
C GLU A 398 6.99 22.75 1.92
N GLN A 399 8.20 22.89 2.48
CA GLN A 399 9.27 23.60 1.79
C GLN A 399 9.64 22.92 0.46
N LEU A 400 9.70 21.58 0.45
CA LEU A 400 9.93 20.83 -0.77
C LEU A 400 8.83 21.06 -1.82
N LYS A 401 7.56 21.09 -1.42
CA LYS A 401 6.43 21.38 -2.32
C LYS A 401 6.54 22.80 -2.91
N VAL A 402 6.92 23.78 -2.11
CA VAL A 402 7.16 25.17 -2.60
C VAL A 402 8.28 25.19 -3.63
N LEU A 403 9.42 24.56 -3.34
CA LEU A 403 10.55 24.49 -4.28
C LEU A 403 10.18 23.75 -5.56
N ALA A 404 9.39 22.69 -5.46
CA ALA A 404 8.89 21.94 -6.61
C ALA A 404 7.91 22.80 -7.46
N ALA A 405 7.01 23.54 -6.81
CA ALA A 405 6.11 24.48 -7.50
C ALA A 405 6.88 25.57 -8.27
N GLN A 406 7.97 26.05 -7.69
CA GLN A 406 8.89 27.03 -8.30
C GLN A 406 9.85 26.43 -9.31
N LYS A 407 9.83 25.12 -9.55
CA LYS A 407 10.79 24.39 -10.41
C LYS A 407 12.26 24.65 -10.01
N ALA A 408 12.51 24.78 -8.69
CA ALA A 408 13.84 25.09 -8.16
C ALA A 408 14.85 23.95 -8.37
N PHE A 409 14.38 22.74 -8.64
CA PHE A 409 15.18 21.56 -8.99
C PHE A 409 14.56 20.79 -10.17
N ARG A 410 15.39 19.99 -10.87
CA ARG A 410 14.99 19.16 -12.02
C ARG A 410 14.73 17.72 -11.63
N VAL A 411 15.45 17.21 -10.63
CA VAL A 411 15.37 15.80 -10.23
C VAL A 411 15.05 15.70 -8.73
N LEU A 412 14.10 14.85 -8.39
CA LEU A 412 13.82 14.42 -7.04
C LEU A 412 14.13 12.94 -6.91
N ILE A 413 15.08 12.60 -6.07
CA ILE A 413 15.38 11.23 -5.67
C ILE A 413 14.79 11.02 -4.26
N ALA A 414 14.02 9.95 -4.05
CA ALA A 414 13.50 9.64 -2.72
C ALA A 414 13.73 8.17 -2.39
N ASN A 415 14.17 7.90 -1.16
CA ASN A 415 14.24 6.54 -0.64
C ASN A 415 12.88 6.11 -0.07
N GLN A 416 12.69 4.80 0.20
CA GLN A 416 11.42 4.15 0.59
C GLN A 416 10.57 4.94 1.60
N VAL A 417 11.19 5.55 2.59
CA VAL A 417 10.52 6.36 3.61
C VAL A 417 10.01 7.70 3.06
N GLY A 418 10.62 8.20 1.99
CA GLY A 418 10.25 9.45 1.33
C GLY A 418 9.14 9.29 0.28
N THR A 419 8.76 8.07 -0.10
CA THR A 419 7.78 7.85 -1.16
C THR A 419 6.34 7.77 -0.66
N GLU A 420 6.12 7.42 0.60
CA GLU A 420 4.80 7.40 1.22
C GLU A 420 4.38 8.83 1.66
N GLY A 421 3.24 9.30 1.18
CA GLY A 421 2.72 10.64 1.51
C GLY A 421 3.30 11.80 0.66
N LEU A 422 4.21 11.54 -0.30
CA LEU A 422 4.74 12.59 -1.18
C LEU A 422 3.69 13.02 -2.22
N ASP A 423 3.13 14.20 -2.02
CA ASP A 423 2.33 14.92 -3.01
C ASP A 423 3.14 16.12 -3.54
N ILE A 424 3.95 15.88 -4.56
CA ILE A 424 4.87 16.89 -5.12
C ILE A 424 4.31 17.40 -6.45
N PRO A 425 4.13 18.71 -6.60
CA PRO A 425 3.66 19.31 -7.86
C PRO A 425 4.73 19.22 -8.97
N ASN A 426 4.30 19.32 -10.21
CA ASN A 426 5.13 19.37 -11.41
C ASN A 426 5.98 18.11 -11.70
N ILE A 427 5.72 16.97 -11.06
CA ILE A 427 6.29 15.70 -11.48
C ILE A 427 5.59 15.28 -12.78
N ASN A 428 6.35 15.15 -13.87
CA ASN A 428 5.85 14.71 -15.16
C ASN A 428 6.65 13.53 -15.75
N SER A 429 7.70 13.12 -15.06
CA SER A 429 8.49 11.95 -15.44
C SER A 429 8.89 11.12 -14.23
N VAL A 430 8.95 9.80 -14.40
CA VAL A 430 9.37 8.85 -13.37
C VAL A 430 10.38 7.89 -13.95
N ILE A 431 11.50 7.66 -13.23
CA ILE A 431 12.52 6.67 -13.57
C ILE A 431 12.64 5.68 -12.40
N PRO A 432 11.90 4.56 -12.40
CA PRO A 432 11.97 3.58 -11.33
C PRO A 432 13.22 2.70 -11.49
N ILE A 433 14.25 2.97 -10.70
CA ILE A 433 15.56 2.32 -10.85
C ILE A 433 15.57 0.91 -10.26
N THR A 434 15.06 0.72 -9.05
CA THR A 434 15.33 -0.48 -8.25
C THR A 434 14.12 -1.36 -7.94
N SER A 435 12.99 -0.80 -7.56
CA SER A 435 11.88 -1.59 -7.07
C SER A 435 11.12 -2.34 -8.18
N VAL A 436 10.79 -3.59 -7.90
CA VAL A 436 9.93 -4.45 -8.73
C VAL A 436 8.62 -4.80 -8.03
N SER A 437 8.32 -4.14 -6.91
CA SER A 437 7.08 -4.34 -6.17
C SER A 437 5.99 -3.37 -6.63
N PHE A 438 4.73 -3.76 -6.45
CA PHE A 438 3.60 -2.87 -6.69
C PHE A 438 3.74 -1.55 -5.92
N LYS A 439 4.11 -1.63 -4.64
CA LYS A 439 4.30 -0.49 -3.77
C LYS A 439 5.43 0.43 -4.24
N GLY A 440 6.56 -0.13 -4.65
CA GLY A 440 7.72 0.64 -5.07
C GLY A 440 7.67 1.14 -6.52
N LEU A 441 6.77 0.60 -7.35
CA LEU A 441 6.64 0.98 -8.76
C LEU A 441 5.31 1.67 -9.05
N VAL A 442 4.20 0.97 -8.84
CA VAL A 442 2.88 1.45 -9.29
C VAL A 442 2.41 2.64 -8.45
N GLN A 443 2.63 2.61 -7.15
CA GLN A 443 2.24 3.73 -6.28
C GLN A 443 3.01 5.03 -6.60
N PRO A 444 4.35 5.06 -6.70
CA PRO A 444 5.07 6.28 -7.08
C PRO A 444 4.70 6.79 -8.46
N VAL A 445 4.57 5.90 -9.45
CA VAL A 445 4.11 6.27 -10.80
C VAL A 445 2.69 6.83 -10.74
N GLY A 446 1.78 6.20 -10.00
CA GLY A 446 0.42 6.67 -9.80
C GLY A 446 0.32 8.04 -9.10
N ARG A 447 1.21 8.33 -8.15
CA ARG A 447 1.29 9.66 -7.50
C ARG A 447 1.77 10.73 -8.45
N ALA A 448 2.75 10.40 -9.29
CA ALA A 448 3.25 11.31 -10.33
C ALA A 448 2.21 11.52 -11.45
N ALA A 449 1.37 10.55 -11.73
CA ALA A 449 0.36 10.58 -12.79
C ALA A 449 -0.83 11.55 -12.54
N ARG A 450 -0.66 12.55 -11.68
CA ARG A 450 -1.66 13.61 -11.46
C ARG A 450 -1.69 14.66 -12.56
N THR A 451 -0.66 14.69 -13.40
CA THR A 451 -0.59 15.53 -14.60
C THR A 451 -1.23 14.79 -15.77
N THR A 452 -1.66 15.54 -16.79
CA THR A 452 -2.30 15.00 -17.98
C THR A 452 -1.41 14.11 -18.83
N GLU A 453 -0.07 14.23 -18.68
CA GLU A 453 0.92 13.44 -19.41
C GLU A 453 2.09 13.07 -18.51
N LEU A 454 2.16 11.80 -18.14
CA LEU A 454 3.29 11.26 -17.40
C LEU A 454 4.17 10.40 -18.31
N THR A 455 5.47 10.63 -18.27
CA THR A 455 6.45 9.75 -18.92
C THR A 455 7.11 8.83 -17.90
N CYS A 456 7.06 7.53 -18.13
CA CYS A 456 7.76 6.54 -17.31
C CYS A 456 8.93 5.96 -18.13
N ALA A 457 10.15 6.11 -17.63
CA ALA A 457 11.36 5.64 -18.30
C ALA A 457 11.90 4.38 -17.60
N LEU A 458 12.08 3.30 -18.36
CA LEU A 458 12.71 2.05 -17.91
C LEU A 458 14.10 1.94 -18.50
N LEU A 459 15.10 1.64 -17.67
CA LEU A 459 16.49 1.50 -18.08
C LEU A 459 16.89 0.02 -18.13
N TYR A 460 17.37 -0.41 -19.28
CA TYR A 460 17.95 -1.73 -19.54
C TYR A 460 19.46 -1.58 -19.72
N ASP A 461 20.21 -2.55 -19.20
CA ASP A 461 21.64 -2.66 -19.45
C ASP A 461 21.91 -3.87 -20.34
N LYS A 462 22.66 -3.70 -21.44
CA LYS A 462 22.89 -4.76 -22.43
C LYS A 462 23.49 -6.03 -21.82
N HIS A 463 24.31 -5.90 -20.80
CA HIS A 463 25.05 -7.02 -20.20
C HIS A 463 24.45 -7.50 -18.87
N ASN A 464 23.66 -6.69 -18.16
CA ASN A 464 23.06 -7.06 -16.88
C ASN A 464 21.72 -7.82 -17.06
N GLY A 465 21.80 -9.14 -17.23
CA GLY A 465 20.62 -9.99 -17.42
C GLY A 465 19.64 -9.99 -16.24
N VAL A 466 20.11 -9.74 -15.01
CA VAL A 466 19.26 -9.65 -13.81
C VAL A 466 18.44 -8.35 -13.85
N MET A 467 19.10 -7.22 -14.13
CA MET A 467 18.44 -5.92 -14.28
C MET A 467 17.38 -5.98 -15.41
N ASN A 468 17.74 -6.55 -16.55
CA ASN A 468 16.85 -6.69 -17.69
C ASN A 468 15.61 -7.54 -17.40
N ARG A 469 15.73 -8.58 -16.58
CA ARG A 469 14.59 -9.38 -16.10
C ARG A 469 13.68 -8.55 -15.20
N GLN A 470 14.27 -7.78 -14.29
CA GLN A 470 13.53 -6.87 -13.41
C GLN A 470 12.79 -5.79 -14.22
N MET A 471 13.42 -5.22 -15.25
CA MET A 471 12.80 -4.21 -16.11
C MET A 471 11.63 -4.78 -16.92
N ARG A 472 11.73 -6.01 -17.43
CA ARG A 472 10.61 -6.69 -18.10
C ARG A 472 9.43 -6.92 -17.14
N HIS A 473 9.71 -7.29 -15.90
CA HIS A 473 8.66 -7.41 -14.89
C HIS A 473 8.00 -6.06 -14.58
N LYS A 474 8.78 -4.99 -14.42
CA LYS A 474 8.25 -3.62 -14.26
C LYS A 474 7.38 -3.20 -15.44
N MET A 475 7.83 -3.46 -16.66
CA MET A 475 7.04 -3.16 -17.87
C MET A 475 5.69 -3.87 -17.84
N GLN A 476 5.66 -5.15 -17.45
CA GLN A 476 4.41 -5.90 -17.35
C GLN A 476 3.50 -5.30 -16.28
N MET A 477 4.02 -4.99 -15.09
CA MET A 477 3.23 -4.36 -14.03
C MET A 477 2.65 -2.99 -14.46
N LEU A 478 3.43 -2.19 -15.19
CA LEU A 478 2.93 -0.91 -15.71
C LEU A 478 1.80 -1.12 -16.73
N LYS A 479 1.92 -2.10 -17.62
CA LYS A 479 0.85 -2.48 -18.57
C LYS A 479 -0.43 -2.96 -17.87
N ASP A 480 -0.28 -3.66 -16.76
CA ASP A 480 -1.42 -4.22 -16.02
C ASP A 480 -2.18 -3.15 -15.23
N HIS A 481 -1.54 -2.01 -14.92
CA HIS A 481 -2.08 -0.98 -14.02
C HIS A 481 -2.30 0.40 -14.65
N PHE A 482 -1.75 0.65 -15.85
CA PHE A 482 -1.86 1.95 -16.54
C PHE A 482 -2.31 1.77 -17.99
N ILE A 483 -2.89 2.81 -18.56
CA ILE A 483 -3.18 2.88 -19.99
C ILE A 483 -1.91 3.37 -20.70
N LEU A 484 -1.31 2.54 -21.57
CA LEU A 484 -0.17 2.98 -22.35
C LEU A 484 -0.62 3.84 -23.53
N LYS A 485 -0.32 5.14 -23.49
CA LYS A 485 -0.56 6.08 -24.60
C LYS A 485 0.48 5.86 -25.71
N THR A 486 1.75 5.74 -25.33
CA THR A 486 2.85 5.44 -26.25
C THR A 486 3.81 4.44 -25.61
N GLN A 487 4.49 3.65 -26.46
CA GLN A 487 5.60 2.80 -26.04
C GLN A 487 6.75 2.95 -27.06
N GLN A 488 7.92 3.36 -26.58
CA GLN A 488 9.11 3.57 -27.39
C GLN A 488 10.31 2.86 -26.79
N THR A 489 11.28 2.51 -27.63
CA THR A 489 12.59 2.00 -27.20
C THR A 489 13.67 2.85 -27.83
N LYS A 490 14.64 3.29 -27.04
CA LYS A 490 15.76 4.11 -27.45
C LYS A 490 17.07 3.47 -27.01
N ASP A 491 18.08 3.54 -27.87
CA ASP A 491 19.46 3.15 -27.54
C ASP A 491 20.25 4.42 -27.14
N ILE A 492 21.00 4.34 -26.04
CA ILE A 492 21.78 5.45 -25.47
C ILE A 492 23.19 5.05 -25.06
#